data_f49b59373ad5ef29249686edc33d9870
#
_entry.id   f49b59373ad5ef29249686edc33d9870
#
_cell.length_a   1.000
_cell.length_b   1.000
_cell.length_c   1.000
_cell.angle_alpha   90.00
_cell.angle_beta   90.00
_cell.angle_gamma   90.00
#
_symmetry.space_group_name_H-M   'P 1'
#
loop_
_entity.id
_entity.type
_entity.pdbx_description
1 polymer ?
#
loop_
_entity_poly.entity_id
_entity_poly.type
_entity_poly.pdbx_seq_one_letter_code
_entity_poly.pdbx_strand_id
1 'polypeptide(L)'
;ETDEYQEQVKALKAELEQRDKQIEEFTAKAGNADELQAALDKAKADNEAYKADAEKREADMRRDFAIDTKLAQMGVRNAKAARAIIPNIADAKLDEQGNLTGIDFEALKKDNAYMFTDQPRESAGGDPKGGAGSDGLADFRAAFGLTDESSKE
;
A
#
# COMPACT_ATOMS: atom_id res chain seq x y z
N GLU A 1 -4.28 0.64 -5.55
CA GLU A 1 -3.76 0.23 -4.20
C GLU A 1 -2.72 1.20 -3.65
N THR A 2 -1.74 1.66 -4.45
CA THR A 2 -0.73 2.64 -4.00
C THR A 2 -1.36 3.99 -3.69
N ASP A 3 -2.35 4.40 -4.47
CA ASP A 3 -3.03 5.68 -4.33
C ASP A 3 -3.95 5.69 -3.09
N GLU A 4 -4.67 4.62 -2.83
CA GLU A 4 -5.51 4.46 -1.62
C GLU A 4 -4.67 4.55 -0.34
N TYR A 5 -3.48 4.02 -0.39
CA TYR A 5 -2.51 4.07 0.69
C TYR A 5 -2.04 5.49 0.98
N GLN A 6 -1.66 6.21 -0.07
CA GLN A 6 -1.23 7.60 0.05
C GLN A 6 -2.36 8.49 0.55
N GLU A 7 -3.59 8.24 0.12
CA GLU A 7 -4.77 8.95 0.61
C GLU A 7 -5.04 8.69 2.09
N GLN A 8 -4.93 7.45 2.54
CA GLN A 8 -5.10 7.12 3.96
C GLN A 8 -4.03 7.77 4.84
N VAL A 9 -2.77 7.74 4.43
CA VAL A 9 -1.68 8.42 5.14
C VAL A 9 -1.90 9.93 5.18
N LYS A 10 -2.35 10.52 4.08
CA LYS A 10 -2.68 11.95 4.00
C LYS A 10 -3.84 12.32 4.92
N ALA A 11 -4.88 11.50 4.96
CA ALA A 11 -6.03 11.69 5.84
C ALA A 11 -5.63 11.62 7.32
N LEU A 12 -4.81 10.64 7.71
CA LEU A 12 -4.30 10.51 9.07
C LEU A 12 -3.43 11.71 9.48
N LYS A 13 -2.58 12.20 8.59
CA LYS A 13 -1.78 13.41 8.85
C LYS A 13 -2.65 14.65 9.04
N ALA A 14 -3.66 14.83 8.20
CA ALA A 14 -4.60 15.95 8.32
C ALA A 14 -5.39 15.88 9.65
N GLU A 15 -5.78 14.68 10.08
CA GLU A 15 -6.46 14.50 11.37
C GLU A 15 -5.54 14.81 12.56
N LEU A 16 -4.27 14.41 12.49
CA LEU A 16 -3.26 14.77 13.49
C LEU A 16 -3.07 16.29 13.59
N GLU A 17 -2.93 16.98 12.47
CA GLU A 17 -2.81 18.45 12.44
C GLU A 17 -4.04 19.15 13.04
N GLN A 18 -5.24 18.62 12.77
CA GLN A 18 -6.46 19.16 13.35
C GLN A 18 -6.50 18.98 14.86
N ARG A 19 -6.06 17.83 15.38
CA ARG A 19 -5.96 17.57 16.81
C ARG A 19 -4.93 18.45 17.50
N ASP A 20 -3.77 18.68 16.86
CA ASP A 20 -2.75 19.59 17.37
C ASP A 20 -3.28 21.03 17.48
N LYS A 21 -4.01 21.52 16.49
CA LYS A 21 -4.66 22.85 16.54
C LYS A 21 -5.69 22.96 17.66
N GLN A 22 -6.49 21.91 17.87
CA GLN A 22 -7.44 21.88 18.98
C GLN A 22 -6.74 21.96 20.33
N ILE A 23 -5.63 21.28 20.51
CA ILE A 23 -4.82 21.33 21.73
C ILE A 23 -4.22 22.75 21.93
N GLU A 24 -3.74 23.39 20.87
CA GLU A 24 -3.25 24.76 20.93
C GLU A 24 -4.36 25.76 21.33
N GLU A 25 -5.56 25.62 20.75
CA GLU A 25 -6.71 26.46 21.12
C GLU A 25 -7.13 26.24 22.59
N PHE A 26 -7.16 25.01 23.07
CA PHE A 26 -7.44 24.72 24.48
C PHE A 26 -6.37 25.31 25.37
N THR A 27 -5.10 25.23 24.98
CA THR A 27 -3.99 25.82 25.74
C THR A 27 -4.12 27.34 25.84
N ALA A 28 -4.48 28.00 24.75
CA ALA A 28 -4.69 29.44 24.71
C ALA A 28 -5.91 29.92 25.52
N LYS A 29 -6.95 29.10 25.62
CA LYS A 29 -8.20 29.39 26.37
C LYS A 29 -8.14 28.97 27.83
N ALA A 30 -7.14 28.19 28.24
CA ALA A 30 -6.97 27.67 29.59
C ALA A 30 -6.40 28.71 30.56
N GLY A 31 -7.17 29.79 30.83
CA GLY A 31 -6.89 30.63 31.97
C GLY A 31 -7.22 29.87 33.28
N ASN A 32 -6.23 29.62 34.10
CA ASN A 32 -6.24 29.32 35.57
C ASN A 32 -7.35 28.43 36.19
N ALA A 33 -8.08 27.62 35.46
CA ALA A 33 -9.03 26.70 36.03
C ALA A 33 -8.45 25.26 36.04
N ASP A 34 -8.29 24.67 37.20
CA ASP A 34 -7.76 23.33 37.43
C ASP A 34 -8.43 22.25 36.56
N GLU A 35 -9.75 22.38 36.36
CA GLU A 35 -10.53 21.47 35.51
C GLU A 35 -10.13 21.58 34.03
N LEU A 36 -9.85 22.79 33.55
CA LEU A 36 -9.40 23.01 32.17
C LEU A 36 -7.98 22.47 31.94
N GLN A 37 -7.11 22.61 32.95
CA GLN A 37 -5.77 22.06 32.91
C GLN A 37 -5.80 20.52 32.85
N ALA A 38 -6.65 19.89 33.67
CA ALA A 38 -6.83 18.43 33.63
C ALA A 38 -7.39 17.95 32.27
N ALA A 39 -8.34 18.68 31.69
CA ALA A 39 -8.87 18.38 30.36
C ALA A 39 -7.81 18.52 29.26
N LEU A 40 -6.96 19.54 29.37
CA LEU A 40 -5.84 19.79 28.44
C LEU A 40 -4.81 18.66 28.53
N ASP A 41 -4.42 18.27 29.74
CA ASP A 41 -3.42 17.21 29.95
C ASP A 41 -3.95 15.88 29.41
N LYS A 42 -5.25 15.60 29.60
CA LYS A 42 -5.89 14.43 29.01
C LYS A 42 -5.89 14.50 27.47
N ALA A 43 -6.25 15.65 26.91
CA ALA A 43 -6.27 15.82 25.45
C ALA A 43 -4.88 15.64 24.83
N LYS A 44 -3.82 16.11 25.51
CA LYS A 44 -2.42 15.90 25.09
C LYS A 44 -2.05 14.41 25.13
N ALA A 45 -2.38 13.72 26.24
CA ALA A 45 -2.10 12.29 26.37
C ALA A 45 -2.84 11.47 25.30
N ASP A 46 -4.12 11.77 25.05
CA ASP A 46 -4.92 11.12 24.01
C ASP A 46 -4.33 11.37 22.61
N ASN A 47 -3.83 12.59 22.35
CA ASN A 47 -3.21 12.92 21.08
C ASN A 47 -1.88 12.18 20.88
N GLU A 48 -1.04 12.08 21.90
CA GLU A 48 0.21 11.30 21.83
C GLU A 48 -0.06 9.81 21.59
N ALA A 49 -1.08 9.25 22.27
CA ALA A 49 -1.51 7.88 22.04
C ALA A 49 -2.00 7.69 20.59
N TYR A 50 -2.77 8.63 20.07
CA TYR A 50 -3.25 8.60 18.70
C TYR A 50 -2.12 8.70 17.68
N LYS A 51 -1.13 9.58 17.90
CA LYS A 51 0.07 9.69 17.05
C LYS A 51 0.83 8.36 16.99
N ALA A 52 1.07 7.75 18.14
CA ALA A 52 1.76 6.46 18.21
C ALA A 52 0.99 5.35 17.49
N ASP A 53 -0.34 5.33 17.62
CA ASP A 53 -1.19 4.36 16.92
C ASP A 53 -1.23 4.61 15.40
N ALA A 54 -1.28 5.87 14.99
CA ALA A 54 -1.22 6.25 13.57
C ALA A 54 0.11 5.86 12.93
N GLU A 55 1.24 6.12 13.59
CA GLU A 55 2.57 5.72 13.13
C GLU A 55 2.70 4.20 13.02
N LYS A 56 2.16 3.48 14.01
CA LYS A 56 2.14 2.03 13.97
C LYS A 56 1.31 1.51 12.80
N ARG A 57 0.11 2.05 12.59
CA ARG A 57 -0.73 1.66 11.44
C ARG A 57 -0.04 1.95 10.11
N GLU A 58 0.60 3.11 9.98
CA GLU A 58 1.37 3.46 8.79
C GLU A 58 2.51 2.45 8.55
N ALA A 59 3.26 2.09 9.59
CA ALA A 59 4.33 1.10 9.49
C ALA A 59 3.80 -0.30 9.12
N ASP A 60 2.70 -0.73 9.74
CA ASP A 60 2.04 -2.00 9.43
C ASP A 60 1.55 -2.04 7.98
N MET A 61 0.93 -0.95 7.54
CA MET A 61 0.49 -0.83 6.17
C MET A 61 1.65 -0.89 5.16
N ARG A 62 2.74 -0.16 5.38
CA ARG A 62 3.93 -0.20 4.52
C ARG A 62 4.54 -1.60 4.47
N ARG A 63 4.63 -2.26 5.61
CA ARG A 63 5.08 -3.65 5.70
C ARG A 63 4.21 -4.57 4.86
N ASP A 64 2.90 -4.50 5.05
CA ASP A 64 1.94 -5.35 4.38
C ASP A 64 1.99 -5.17 2.85
N PHE A 65 2.08 -3.93 2.40
CA PHE A 65 2.27 -3.62 0.99
C PHE A 65 3.59 -4.18 0.44
N ALA A 66 4.68 -4.05 1.18
CA ALA A 66 5.97 -4.59 0.75
C ALA A 66 5.94 -6.12 0.67
N ILE A 67 5.25 -6.80 1.59
CA ILE A 67 5.05 -8.26 1.54
C ILE A 67 4.25 -8.65 0.29
N ASP A 68 3.14 -7.98 0.02
CA ASP A 68 2.30 -8.28 -1.15
C ASP A 68 3.06 -8.03 -2.45
N THR A 69 3.81 -6.94 -2.51
CA THR A 69 4.67 -6.63 -3.67
C THR A 69 5.72 -7.71 -3.89
N LYS A 70 6.39 -8.15 -2.81
CA LYS A 70 7.41 -9.21 -2.90
C LYS A 70 6.81 -10.54 -3.34
N LEU A 71 5.67 -10.92 -2.79
CA LEU A 71 4.96 -12.14 -3.20
C LEU A 71 4.53 -12.08 -4.67
N ALA A 72 4.05 -10.93 -5.14
CA ALA A 72 3.68 -10.74 -6.53
C ALA A 72 4.89 -10.86 -7.47
N GLN A 73 6.04 -10.26 -7.10
CA GLN A 73 7.30 -10.38 -7.85
C GLN A 73 7.80 -11.83 -7.92
N MET A 74 7.57 -12.60 -6.88
CA MET A 74 7.93 -14.03 -6.86
C MET A 74 6.99 -14.92 -7.65
N GLY A 75 5.91 -14.38 -8.20
CA GLY A 75 4.95 -15.12 -9.01
C GLY A 75 4.01 -16.00 -8.20
N VAL A 76 3.65 -15.60 -6.99
CA VAL A 76 2.67 -16.33 -6.18
C VAL A 76 1.30 -16.36 -6.84
N ARG A 77 0.65 -17.52 -6.84
CA ARG A 77 -0.67 -17.71 -7.46
C ARG A 77 -1.80 -17.07 -6.63
N ASN A 78 -1.65 -17.11 -5.31
CA ASN A 78 -2.62 -16.57 -4.37
C ASN A 78 -1.88 -15.90 -3.20
N ALA A 79 -1.82 -14.57 -3.21
CA ALA A 79 -1.12 -13.79 -2.19
C ALA A 79 -1.70 -13.99 -0.79
N LYS A 80 -3.02 -14.11 -0.67
CA LYS A 80 -3.68 -14.32 0.63
C LYS A 80 -3.31 -15.67 1.25
N ALA A 81 -3.27 -16.73 0.44
CA ALA A 81 -2.84 -18.05 0.89
C ALA A 81 -1.36 -18.06 1.25
N ALA A 82 -0.51 -17.42 0.45
CA ALA A 82 0.92 -17.32 0.72
C ALA A 82 1.20 -16.52 2.01
N ARG A 83 0.48 -15.45 2.28
CA ARG A 83 0.59 -14.71 3.54
C ARG A 83 0.26 -15.57 4.75
N ALA A 84 -0.73 -16.45 4.65
CA ALA A 84 -1.16 -17.31 5.76
C ALA A 84 -0.10 -18.33 6.19
N ILE A 85 0.83 -18.68 5.31
CA ILE A 85 1.90 -19.65 5.59
C ILE A 85 3.24 -18.98 5.94
N ILE A 86 3.33 -17.65 5.90
CA ILE A 86 4.54 -16.94 6.32
C ILE A 86 4.64 -16.99 7.84
N PRO A 87 5.67 -17.65 8.40
CA PRO A 87 5.86 -17.64 9.84
C PRO A 87 6.24 -16.24 10.31
N ASN A 88 5.72 -15.83 11.45
CA ASN A 88 6.08 -14.56 12.11
C ASN A 88 5.91 -13.33 11.23
N ILE A 89 4.89 -13.30 10.37
CA ILE A 89 4.62 -12.18 9.47
C ILE A 89 4.50 -10.84 10.22
N ALA A 90 4.05 -10.87 11.48
CA ALA A 90 3.93 -9.69 12.33
C ALA A 90 5.29 -9.12 12.76
N ASP A 91 6.34 -9.93 12.77
CA ASP A 91 7.69 -9.54 13.16
C ASP A 91 8.49 -8.96 11.98
N ALA A 92 7.96 -9.07 10.78
CA ALA A 92 8.57 -8.48 9.59
C ALA A 92 8.65 -6.95 9.74
N LYS A 93 9.78 -6.39 9.35
CA LYS A 93 10.06 -4.95 9.40
C LYS A 93 10.61 -4.47 8.07
N LEU A 94 10.47 -3.19 7.82
CA LEU A 94 11.18 -2.51 6.75
C LEU A 94 12.45 -1.88 7.32
N ASP A 95 13.56 -2.03 6.61
CA ASP A 95 14.77 -1.27 6.90
C ASP A 95 14.66 0.18 6.43
N GLU A 96 15.69 1.00 6.67
CA GLU A 96 15.72 2.40 6.26
C GLU A 96 15.66 2.58 4.73
N GLN A 97 16.00 1.56 3.96
CA GLN A 97 15.95 1.52 2.51
C GLN A 97 14.61 0.98 1.98
N GLY A 98 13.69 0.57 2.87
CA GLY A 98 12.40 0.02 2.51
C GLY A 98 12.40 -1.47 2.14
N ASN A 99 13.49 -2.20 2.44
CA ASN A 99 13.55 -3.63 2.19
C ASN A 99 12.93 -4.41 3.36
N LEU A 100 12.23 -5.50 3.03
CA LEU A 100 11.67 -6.39 4.02
C LEU A 100 12.75 -7.22 4.71
N THR A 101 12.70 -7.23 6.03
CA THR A 101 13.53 -8.06 6.91
C THR A 101 12.66 -8.95 7.79
N GLY A 102 13.19 -10.06 8.26
CA GLY A 102 12.47 -10.97 9.15
C GLY A 102 11.66 -12.07 8.45
N ILE A 103 11.61 -12.10 7.11
CA ILE A 103 10.96 -13.15 6.32
C ILE A 103 11.98 -13.78 5.38
N ASP A 104 12.12 -15.09 5.42
CA ASP A 104 12.91 -15.87 4.45
C ASP A 104 12.01 -16.29 3.28
N PHE A 105 11.97 -15.46 2.25
CA PHE A 105 11.17 -15.73 1.06
C PHE A 105 11.71 -16.87 0.19
N GLU A 106 13.00 -17.13 0.24
CA GLU A 106 13.60 -18.24 -0.51
C GLU A 106 13.22 -19.60 0.11
N ALA A 107 13.29 -19.70 1.44
CA ALA A 107 12.77 -20.86 2.13
C ALA A 107 11.28 -21.05 1.89
N LEU A 108 10.50 -19.97 1.97
CA LEU A 108 9.06 -20.00 1.68
C LEU A 108 8.76 -20.55 0.30
N LYS A 109 9.47 -20.10 -0.73
CA LYS A 109 9.31 -20.59 -2.10
C LYS A 109 9.73 -22.04 -2.27
N LYS A 110 10.83 -22.44 -1.64
CA LYS A 110 11.32 -23.79 -1.69
C LYS A 110 10.36 -24.80 -1.06
N ASP A 111 9.85 -24.46 0.13
CA ASP A 111 8.98 -25.35 0.90
C ASP A 111 7.55 -25.41 0.33
N ASN A 112 7.15 -24.39 -0.42
CA ASN A 112 5.80 -24.24 -0.96
C ASN A 112 5.80 -23.96 -2.48
N ALA A 113 6.67 -24.64 -3.21
CA ALA A 113 6.86 -24.42 -4.65
C ALA A 113 5.56 -24.48 -5.47
N TYR A 114 4.57 -25.27 -5.05
CA TYR A 114 3.28 -25.39 -5.70
C TYR A 114 2.44 -24.10 -5.69
N MET A 115 2.75 -23.17 -4.80
CA MET A 115 2.05 -21.86 -4.69
C MET A 115 2.62 -20.82 -5.63
N PHE A 116 3.78 -21.07 -6.22
CA PHE A 116 4.47 -20.15 -7.11
C PHE A 116 4.37 -20.62 -8.55
N THR A 117 4.34 -19.70 -9.47
CA THR A 117 4.48 -19.97 -10.90
C THR A 117 5.95 -19.86 -11.26
N ASP A 118 6.43 -20.70 -12.17
CA ASP A 118 7.81 -20.62 -12.68
C ASP A 118 8.06 -19.39 -13.55
N GLN A 119 6.99 -18.66 -13.90
CA GLN A 119 7.07 -17.39 -14.59
C GLN A 119 6.67 -16.27 -13.64
N PRO A 120 7.51 -15.23 -13.47
CA PRO A 120 7.08 -14.00 -12.81
C PRO A 120 5.85 -13.49 -13.56
N ARG A 121 4.78 -13.18 -12.84
CA ARG A 121 3.69 -12.39 -13.44
C ARG A 121 4.32 -11.06 -13.83
N GLU A 122 4.44 -10.81 -15.12
CA GLU A 122 4.62 -9.45 -15.60
C GLU A 122 3.50 -8.64 -14.95
N SER A 123 3.87 -7.57 -14.25
CA SER A 123 2.91 -6.71 -13.57
C SER A 123 1.77 -6.39 -14.53
N ALA A 124 0.54 -6.45 -14.05
CA ALA A 124 -0.67 -6.15 -14.81
C ALA A 124 -0.75 -4.65 -15.20
N GLY A 125 0.19 -4.19 -15.93
CA GLY A 125 0.40 -2.97 -16.66
C GLY A 125 1.10 -3.32 -17.94
N GLY A 126 1.09 -4.58 -18.32
CA GLY A 126 1.72 -5.10 -19.50
C GLY A 126 0.79 -5.07 -20.67
N ASP A 127 1.32 -4.63 -21.76
CA ASP A 127 0.92 -4.99 -23.10
C ASP A 127 0.25 -6.36 -23.14
N PRO A 128 -0.91 -6.48 -23.78
CA PRO A 128 -1.46 -7.77 -24.11
C PRO A 128 -0.55 -8.40 -25.18
N LYS A 129 0.51 -9.04 -24.77
CA LYS A 129 1.28 -9.93 -25.62
C LYS A 129 0.57 -11.28 -25.71
N GLY A 130 -0.70 -11.22 -26.04
CA GLY A 130 -1.39 -12.28 -26.73
C GLY A 130 -1.05 -12.10 -28.19
N GLY A 131 -0.36 -13.08 -28.79
CA GLY A 131 -0.02 -13.07 -30.20
C GLY A 131 -1.24 -12.89 -31.09
N ALA A 132 -1.59 -11.65 -31.33
CA ALA A 132 -2.27 -11.24 -32.53
C ALA A 132 -1.18 -10.62 -33.38
N GLY A 133 -0.80 -11.31 -34.43
CA GLY A 133 -0.07 -10.71 -35.52
C GLY A 133 -0.78 -9.41 -35.91
N SER A 134 -0.10 -8.57 -36.63
CA SER A 134 -0.56 -7.27 -37.16
C SER A 134 -1.99 -7.24 -37.74
N ASP A 135 -2.61 -8.41 -37.95
CA ASP A 135 -3.92 -8.58 -38.51
C ASP A 135 -5.07 -8.31 -37.49
N GLY A 136 -4.87 -8.57 -36.23
CA GLY A 136 -5.92 -8.37 -35.20
C GLY A 136 -6.28 -6.90 -34.98
N LEU A 137 -5.33 -5.99 -35.19
CA LEU A 137 -5.61 -4.56 -35.09
C LEU A 137 -6.35 -4.02 -36.32
N ALA A 138 -6.10 -4.62 -37.47
CA ALA A 138 -6.81 -4.31 -38.72
C ALA A 138 -8.28 -4.77 -38.65
N ASP A 139 -8.51 -5.97 -38.13
CA ASP A 139 -9.88 -6.50 -37.95
C ASP A 139 -10.67 -5.70 -36.89
N PHE A 140 -10.02 -5.28 -35.82
CA PHE A 140 -10.65 -4.42 -34.80
C PHE A 140 -11.03 -3.05 -35.38
N ARG A 141 -10.14 -2.42 -36.18
CA ARG A 141 -10.42 -1.15 -36.85
C ARG A 141 -11.51 -1.28 -37.88
N ALA A 142 -11.56 -2.37 -38.62
CA ALA A 142 -12.61 -2.65 -39.61
C ALA A 142 -14.00 -2.83 -38.95
N ALA A 143 -14.03 -3.49 -37.77
CA ALA A 143 -15.28 -3.68 -37.02
C ALA A 143 -15.87 -2.38 -36.47
N PHE A 144 -15.05 -1.35 -36.25
CA PHE A 144 -15.47 -0.02 -35.76
C PHE A 144 -15.52 1.04 -36.85
N GLY A 145 -15.35 0.69 -38.12
CA GLY A 145 -15.43 1.62 -39.25
C GLY A 145 -14.32 2.67 -39.34
N LEU A 146 -13.19 2.40 -38.67
CA LEU A 146 -12.00 3.27 -38.67
C LEU A 146 -11.07 2.83 -39.84
N THR A 147 -11.41 3.17 -41.08
CA THR A 147 -10.52 2.99 -42.20
C THR A 147 -9.54 4.17 -42.29
N ASP A 148 -8.24 3.87 -42.39
CA ASP A 148 -7.21 4.86 -42.63
C ASP A 148 -7.39 5.49 -44.01
N GLU A 149 -7.92 6.69 -44.04
CA GLU A 149 -7.87 7.58 -45.23
C GLU A 149 -6.55 8.37 -45.25
N SER A 150 -5.43 7.71 -45.26
CA SER A 150 -4.15 8.39 -45.52
C SER A 150 -3.23 7.57 -46.40
N SER A 151 -3.64 7.40 -47.66
CA SER A 151 -2.73 7.04 -48.74
C SER A 151 -3.25 7.54 -50.08
N LYS A 152 -3.22 8.87 -50.24
CA LYS A 152 -3.19 9.52 -51.57
C LYS A 152 -2.58 10.91 -51.42
N GLU A 153 -1.31 11.04 -51.62
CA GLU A 153 -0.59 11.93 -52.53
C GLU A 153 0.89 11.64 -52.44
#